data_38edbf4587c4508f9957adb27063455d
#
_entry.id   38edbf4587c4508f9957adb27063455d
#
_cell.length_a   1.000
_cell.length_b   1.000
_cell.length_c   1.000
_cell.angle_alpha   90.00
_cell.angle_beta   90.00
_cell.angle_gamma   90.00
#
_symmetry.space_group_name_H-M   'P 1'
#
loop_
_entity.id
_entity.type
_entity.pdbx_description
1 polymer ?
#
loop_
_entity_poly.entity_id
_entity_poly.type
_entity_poly.pdbx_seq_one_letter_code
_entity_poly.pdbx_strand_id
1 'polypeptide(L)'
;YLDADDLWTPDKLEKELAFLKEKQAAFVFTGYEFADENGKGTGKIVRVPATITYKEALKNTTIFTSTVMFDMEQLSKEQLQMPQIKSEDTALWWRILREGYVACGLDQNLVKYRRAGKSLSSNKLEALRRIWNLYRKAEGMSVPNSAWHFCFWAVRAVKRRV
;
A
#
# COMPACT_ATOMS: atom_id res chain seq x y z
N TYR A 1 0.68 9.98 4.70
CA TYR A 1 1.69 10.06 3.63
C TYR A 1 1.05 10.54 2.33
N LEU A 2 1.78 11.33 1.55
CA LEU A 2 1.37 11.80 0.21
C LEU A 2 2.62 11.88 -0.67
N ASP A 3 2.62 11.14 -1.76
CA ASP A 3 3.68 11.24 -2.78
C ASP A 3 3.53 12.56 -3.56
N ALA A 4 4.65 13.18 -3.93
CA ALA A 4 4.68 14.53 -4.51
C ALA A 4 3.95 14.65 -5.87
N ASP A 5 3.71 13.52 -6.53
CA ASP A 5 3.03 13.43 -7.82
C ASP A 5 1.57 12.99 -7.72
N ASP A 6 1.04 12.71 -6.52
CA ASP A 6 -0.35 12.30 -6.32
C ASP A 6 -1.26 13.45 -5.88
N LEU A 7 -2.56 13.20 -5.94
CA LEU A 7 -3.58 14.16 -5.51
C LEU A 7 -4.58 13.50 -4.56
N TRP A 8 -4.95 14.21 -3.51
CA TRP A 8 -6.04 13.85 -2.63
C TRP A 8 -7.34 14.55 -3.03
N THR A 9 -8.48 13.90 -2.78
CA THR A 9 -9.76 14.60 -2.81
C THR A 9 -9.84 15.57 -1.62
N PRO A 10 -10.59 16.69 -1.75
CA PRO A 10 -10.68 17.70 -0.68
C PRO A 10 -11.16 17.15 0.67
N ASP A 11 -11.97 16.10 0.65
CA ASP A 11 -12.61 15.47 1.81
C ASP A 11 -11.86 14.25 2.35
N LYS A 12 -10.71 13.90 1.76
CA LYS A 12 -9.95 12.68 2.15
C LYS A 12 -9.60 12.66 3.62
N LEU A 13 -8.97 13.71 4.12
CA LEU A 13 -8.50 13.75 5.51
C LEU A 13 -9.65 13.66 6.52
N GLU A 14 -10.74 14.37 6.26
CA GLU A 14 -11.92 14.32 7.11
C GLU A 14 -12.53 12.93 7.17
N LYS A 15 -12.76 12.32 6.01
CA LYS A 15 -13.36 10.98 5.91
C LYS A 15 -12.48 9.90 6.51
N GLU A 16 -11.19 9.95 6.23
CA GLU A 16 -10.25 8.95 6.69
C GLU A 16 -10.01 9.05 8.20
N LEU A 17 -9.96 10.28 8.76
CA LEU A 17 -9.88 10.49 10.20
C LEU A 17 -11.14 10.03 10.93
N ALA A 18 -12.32 10.32 10.38
CA ALA A 18 -13.57 9.83 10.93
C ALA A 18 -13.62 8.30 10.97
N PHE A 19 -13.20 7.64 9.88
CA PHE A 19 -13.13 6.19 9.77
C PHE A 19 -12.11 5.58 10.73
N LEU A 20 -10.93 6.17 10.85
CA LEU A 20 -9.89 5.75 11.80
C LEU A 20 -10.42 5.75 13.24
N LYS A 21 -11.13 6.84 13.64
CA LYS A 21 -11.75 6.94 14.97
C LYS A 21 -12.89 5.94 15.16
N GLU A 22 -13.77 5.78 14.16
CA GLU A 22 -14.87 4.79 14.19
C GLU A 22 -14.34 3.36 14.41
N LYS A 23 -13.27 3.01 13.71
CA LYS A 23 -12.66 1.67 13.80
C LYS A 23 -11.69 1.52 14.97
N GLN A 24 -11.34 2.59 15.66
CA GLN A 24 -10.28 2.62 16.68
C GLN A 24 -8.99 1.99 16.14
N ALA A 25 -8.70 2.25 14.86
CA ALA A 25 -7.63 1.60 14.12
C ALA A 25 -6.34 2.39 14.19
N ALA A 26 -5.21 1.71 14.39
CA ALA A 26 -3.88 2.32 14.31
C ALA A 26 -3.43 2.60 12.85
N PHE A 27 -4.00 1.87 11.89
CA PHE A 27 -3.62 1.88 10.49
C PHE A 27 -4.86 1.81 9.59
N VAL A 28 -5.12 2.85 8.80
CA VAL A 28 -6.18 2.88 7.80
C VAL A 28 -5.64 3.24 6.42
N PHE A 29 -6.35 2.85 5.37
CA PHE A 29 -6.02 3.15 3.98
C PHE A 29 -7.28 3.22 3.13
N THR A 30 -7.20 3.89 1.97
CA THR A 30 -8.36 4.12 1.10
C THR A 30 -8.20 3.49 -0.27
N GLY A 31 -9.31 3.40 -1.03
CA GLY A 31 -9.27 3.18 -2.46
C GLY A 31 -8.65 4.37 -3.21
N TYR A 32 -8.24 4.13 -4.45
CA TYR A 32 -7.67 5.16 -5.31
C TYR A 32 -8.05 4.95 -6.77
N GLU A 33 -7.94 6.02 -7.56
CA GLU A 33 -8.13 6.01 -9.00
C GLU A 33 -6.83 6.32 -9.71
N PHE A 34 -6.55 5.59 -10.80
CA PHE A 34 -5.46 5.98 -11.69
C PHE A 34 -5.81 7.29 -12.40
N ALA A 35 -4.84 8.19 -12.50
CA ALA A 35 -4.98 9.46 -13.19
C ALA A 35 -3.85 9.66 -14.21
N ASP A 36 -4.10 10.51 -15.22
CA ASP A 36 -3.08 10.94 -16.16
C ASP A 36 -2.12 11.97 -15.52
N GLU A 37 -1.14 12.44 -16.28
CA GLU A 37 -0.17 13.44 -15.83
C GLU A 37 -0.77 14.77 -15.38
N ASN A 38 -1.97 15.10 -15.87
CA ASN A 38 -2.73 16.31 -15.49
C ASN A 38 -3.64 16.10 -14.27
N GLY A 39 -3.63 14.90 -13.69
CA GLY A 39 -4.49 14.54 -12.55
C GLY A 39 -5.93 14.21 -12.91
N LYS A 40 -6.26 14.06 -14.21
CA LYS A 40 -7.58 13.64 -14.64
C LYS A 40 -7.72 12.12 -14.44
N GLY A 41 -8.75 11.71 -13.70
CA GLY A 41 -9.03 10.30 -13.47
C GLY A 41 -9.30 9.53 -14.75
N THR A 42 -8.80 8.31 -14.83
CA THR A 42 -8.96 7.40 -15.98
C THR A 42 -10.22 6.53 -15.88
N GLY A 43 -10.97 6.61 -14.79
CA GLY A 43 -12.09 5.70 -14.47
C GLY A 43 -11.65 4.35 -13.90
N LYS A 44 -10.35 4.06 -13.86
CA LYS A 44 -9.83 2.83 -13.28
C LYS A 44 -9.62 2.99 -11.79
N ILE A 45 -10.57 2.48 -11.01
CA ILE A 45 -10.58 2.54 -9.55
C ILE A 45 -10.05 1.23 -8.97
N VAL A 46 -9.13 1.35 -8.01
CA VAL A 46 -8.66 0.22 -7.19
C VAL A 46 -9.47 0.22 -5.89
N ARG A 47 -10.30 -0.81 -5.75
CA ARG A 47 -11.08 -1.07 -4.55
C ARG A 47 -10.24 -1.73 -3.47
N VAL A 48 -10.60 -1.51 -2.21
CA VAL A 48 -9.85 -2.06 -1.07
C VAL A 48 -10.74 -2.97 -0.22
N PRO A 49 -10.16 -4.03 0.38
CA PRO A 49 -10.88 -4.87 1.33
C PRO A 49 -11.09 -4.12 2.66
N ALA A 50 -12.06 -4.56 3.45
CA ALA A 50 -12.36 -3.97 4.75
C ALA A 50 -11.16 -4.05 5.73
N THR A 51 -10.37 -5.11 5.65
CA THR A 51 -9.18 -5.30 6.49
C THR A 51 -8.06 -5.98 5.72
N ILE A 52 -6.83 -5.76 6.15
CA ILE A 52 -5.64 -6.50 5.71
C ILE A 52 -4.82 -6.87 6.92
N THR A 53 -4.61 -8.17 7.13
CA THR A 53 -3.67 -8.75 8.09
C THR A 53 -2.29 -8.92 7.47
N TYR A 54 -1.27 -9.22 8.28
CA TYR A 54 0.08 -9.52 7.79
C TYR A 54 0.09 -10.64 6.74
N LYS A 55 -0.64 -11.76 6.98
CA LYS A 55 -0.71 -12.89 6.04
C LYS A 55 -1.34 -12.52 4.70
N GLU A 56 -2.27 -11.59 4.71
CA GLU A 56 -2.91 -11.07 3.50
C GLU A 56 -2.04 -10.06 2.77
N ALA A 57 -1.35 -9.19 3.51
CA ALA A 57 -0.43 -8.20 2.96
C ALA A 57 0.73 -8.84 2.21
N LEU A 58 1.26 -9.96 2.68
CA LEU A 58 2.28 -10.73 1.98
C LEU A 58 1.85 -11.18 0.56
N LYS A 59 0.55 -11.26 0.30
CA LYS A 59 -0.03 -11.70 -0.98
C LYS A 59 -0.68 -10.57 -1.77
N ASN A 60 -0.67 -9.35 -1.23
CA ASN A 60 -1.42 -8.22 -1.78
C ASN A 60 -0.60 -6.93 -1.75
N THR A 61 -0.82 -6.08 -2.74
CA THR A 61 -0.18 -4.76 -2.88
C THR A 61 -1.22 -3.65 -3.03
N THR A 62 -2.37 -3.79 -2.39
CA THR A 62 -3.47 -2.83 -2.51
C THR A 62 -3.22 -1.56 -1.70
N ILE A 63 -2.40 -1.65 -0.63
CA ILE A 63 -2.06 -0.50 0.19
C ILE A 63 -1.04 0.35 -0.57
N PHE A 64 -1.48 1.54 -0.97
CA PHE A 64 -0.69 2.51 -1.71
C PHE A 64 -0.32 3.68 -0.79
N THR A 65 0.91 4.18 -0.86
CA THR A 65 1.49 5.16 0.08
C THR A 65 0.59 6.37 0.31
N SER A 66 0.10 7.00 -0.76
CA SER A 66 -0.74 8.20 -0.66
C SER A 66 -2.14 7.96 -0.09
N THR A 67 -2.53 6.70 0.14
CA THR A 67 -3.83 6.33 0.72
C THR A 67 -3.80 6.14 2.22
N VAL A 68 -2.63 6.15 2.84
CA VAL A 68 -2.41 5.67 4.21
C VAL A 68 -2.51 6.79 5.25
N MET A 69 -3.19 6.50 6.36
CA MET A 69 -3.18 7.30 7.58
C MET A 69 -2.86 6.41 8.79
N PHE A 70 -2.06 6.93 9.71
CA PHE A 70 -1.71 6.28 10.98
C PHE A 70 -2.16 7.09 12.17
N ASP A 71 -2.56 6.39 13.22
CA ASP A 71 -2.80 6.96 14.53
C ASP A 71 -1.48 7.02 15.33
N MET A 72 -1.02 8.24 15.58
CA MET A 72 0.21 8.50 16.32
C MET A 72 0.10 8.30 17.84
N GLU A 73 -1.11 8.08 18.36
CA GLU A 73 -1.32 7.68 19.75
C GLU A 73 -1.09 6.18 19.94
N GLN A 74 -1.28 5.39 18.88
CA GLN A 74 -1.11 3.93 18.87
C GLN A 74 0.22 3.47 18.27
N LEU A 75 0.81 4.26 17.35
CA LEU A 75 2.07 3.95 16.66
C LEU A 75 3.10 5.02 16.90
N SER A 76 4.26 4.65 17.40
CA SER A 76 5.36 5.58 17.65
C SER A 76 6.03 6.05 16.35
N LYS A 77 6.75 7.17 16.42
CA LYS A 77 7.53 7.68 15.29
C LYS A 77 8.59 6.68 14.80
N GLU A 78 9.18 5.94 15.72
CA GLU A 78 10.19 4.91 15.43
C GLU A 78 9.58 3.74 14.64
N GLN A 79 8.36 3.31 15.02
CA GLN A 79 7.62 2.28 14.28
C GLN A 79 7.23 2.76 12.86
N LEU A 80 7.02 4.06 12.66
CA LEU A 80 6.65 4.65 11.37
C LEU A 80 7.85 5.08 10.53
N GLN A 81 9.07 4.88 11.01
CA GLN A 81 10.27 5.18 10.23
C GLN A 81 10.42 4.22 9.06
N MET A 82 10.45 4.74 7.84
CA MET A 82 10.64 3.92 6.64
C MET A 82 12.04 3.30 6.62
N PRO A 83 12.17 1.98 6.38
CA PRO A 83 13.47 1.33 6.28
C PRO A 83 14.19 1.77 4.99
N GLN A 84 15.53 1.80 5.03
CA GLN A 84 16.37 2.18 3.88
C GLN A 84 16.55 1.01 2.90
N ILE A 85 15.45 0.55 2.32
CA ILE A 85 15.43 -0.53 1.32
C ILE A 85 14.49 -0.17 0.18
N LYS A 86 14.64 -0.81 -0.98
CA LYS A 86 13.70 -0.62 -2.09
C LYS A 86 12.32 -1.16 -1.73
N SER A 87 11.26 -0.43 -2.05
CA SER A 87 9.87 -0.65 -1.62
C SER A 87 9.72 -0.52 -0.09
N GLU A 88 10.29 0.56 0.41
CA GLU A 88 10.30 0.98 1.81
C GLU A 88 8.89 1.05 2.42
N ASP A 89 7.93 1.51 1.63
CA ASP A 89 6.51 1.56 1.98
C ASP A 89 5.96 0.17 2.30
N THR A 90 6.10 -0.77 1.37
CA THR A 90 5.63 -2.16 1.55
C THR A 90 6.32 -2.83 2.75
N ALA A 91 7.62 -2.59 2.94
CA ALA A 91 8.36 -3.13 4.09
C ALA A 91 7.85 -2.55 5.41
N LEU A 92 7.53 -1.25 5.44
CA LEU A 92 6.94 -0.60 6.60
C LEU A 92 5.56 -1.20 6.92
N TRP A 93 4.69 -1.35 5.91
CA TRP A 93 3.37 -1.96 6.12
C TRP A 93 3.48 -3.37 6.69
N TRP A 94 4.35 -4.21 6.13
CA TRP A 94 4.56 -5.57 6.62
C TRP A 94 5.09 -5.60 8.04
N ARG A 95 6.02 -4.70 8.40
CA ARG A 95 6.54 -4.59 9.77
C ARG A 95 5.42 -4.30 10.78
N ILE A 96 4.61 -3.27 10.51
CA ILE A 96 3.51 -2.87 11.40
C ILE A 96 2.50 -4.01 11.53
N LEU A 97 2.09 -4.61 10.41
CA LEU A 97 1.13 -5.71 10.42
C LEU A 97 1.66 -6.97 11.11
N ARG A 98 2.98 -7.22 11.03
CA ARG A 98 3.64 -8.33 11.72
C ARG A 98 3.65 -8.15 13.24
N GLU A 99 3.65 -6.92 13.73
CA GLU A 99 3.53 -6.59 15.16
C GLU A 99 2.11 -6.82 15.71
N GLY A 100 1.17 -7.25 14.87
CA GLY A 100 -0.19 -7.62 15.28
C GLY A 100 -1.26 -6.58 14.92
N TYR A 101 -0.87 -5.43 14.37
CA TYR A 101 -1.84 -4.46 13.87
C TYR A 101 -2.57 -4.98 12.64
N VAL A 102 -3.77 -4.45 12.41
CA VAL A 102 -4.59 -4.73 11.22
C VAL A 102 -4.82 -3.42 10.48
N ALA A 103 -4.56 -3.40 9.18
CA ALA A 103 -4.91 -2.26 8.35
C ALA A 103 -6.40 -2.30 8.00
N CYS A 104 -7.14 -1.22 8.29
CA CYS A 104 -8.56 -1.09 7.97
C CYS A 104 -8.73 -0.30 6.67
N GLY A 105 -9.47 -0.86 5.71
CA GLY A 105 -9.70 -0.26 4.41
C GLY A 105 -11.02 0.48 4.32
N LEU A 106 -10.96 1.77 3.99
CA LEU A 106 -12.11 2.59 3.61
C LEU A 106 -12.30 2.49 2.09
N ASP A 107 -13.29 1.72 1.63
CA ASP A 107 -13.52 1.50 0.19
C ASP A 107 -14.15 2.72 -0.50
N GLN A 108 -13.48 3.86 -0.41
CA GLN A 108 -13.80 5.08 -1.11
C GLN A 108 -12.61 5.55 -1.95
N ASN A 109 -12.88 6.07 -3.14
CA ASN A 109 -11.86 6.65 -4.02
C ASN A 109 -11.52 8.07 -3.56
N LEU A 110 -10.48 8.21 -2.72
CA LEU A 110 -10.08 9.47 -2.12
C LEU A 110 -8.69 9.95 -2.60
N VAL A 111 -8.05 9.19 -3.47
CA VAL A 111 -6.72 9.50 -4.00
C VAL A 111 -6.69 9.30 -5.52
N LYS A 112 -6.05 10.22 -6.22
CA LYS A 112 -5.71 10.09 -7.65
C LYS A 112 -4.23 9.78 -7.79
N TYR A 113 -3.95 8.54 -8.18
CA TYR A 113 -2.60 8.07 -8.46
C TYR A 113 -2.18 8.48 -9.87
N ARG A 114 -1.34 9.52 -9.97
CA ARG A 114 -0.85 10.00 -11.27
C ARG A 114 0.20 9.06 -11.85
N ARG A 115 0.05 8.77 -13.12
CA ARG A 115 1.02 8.00 -13.89
C ARG A 115 1.62 8.85 -14.99
N ALA A 116 2.83 9.35 -14.79
CA ALA A 116 3.65 9.88 -15.89
C ALA A 116 4.14 8.71 -16.76
N GLY A 117 4.19 8.89 -18.09
CA GLY A 117 4.52 7.83 -19.05
C GLY A 117 5.88 7.14 -18.86
N LYS A 118 6.80 7.76 -18.09
CA LYS A 118 8.11 7.21 -17.69
C LYS A 118 8.26 7.27 -16.17
N SER A 119 7.48 6.47 -15.43
CA SER A 119 7.65 6.38 -13.98
C SER A 119 8.71 5.34 -13.59
N LEU A 120 9.37 5.54 -12.43
CA LEU A 120 10.32 4.58 -11.84
C LEU A 120 9.70 3.19 -11.64
N SER A 121 8.37 3.10 -11.53
CA SER A 121 7.61 1.86 -11.39
C SER A 121 7.33 1.15 -12.73
N SER A 122 7.75 1.69 -13.88
CA SER A 122 7.49 1.11 -15.21
C SER A 122 8.31 -0.16 -15.49
N ASN A 123 9.46 -0.34 -14.82
CA ASN A 123 10.30 -1.52 -15.00
C ASN A 123 9.75 -2.73 -14.22
N LYS A 124 9.05 -3.62 -14.95
CA LYS A 124 8.41 -4.82 -14.38
C LYS A 124 9.41 -5.78 -13.73
N LEU A 125 10.59 -5.98 -14.34
CA LEU A 125 11.62 -6.87 -13.79
C LEU A 125 12.19 -6.33 -12.48
N GLU A 126 12.40 -5.05 -12.38
CA GLU A 126 12.84 -4.40 -11.15
C GLU A 126 11.77 -4.51 -10.05
N ALA A 127 10.50 -4.38 -10.38
CA ALA A 127 9.40 -4.59 -9.42
C ALA A 127 9.38 -6.03 -8.88
N LEU A 128 9.57 -7.05 -9.74
CA LEU A 128 9.67 -8.45 -9.32
C LEU A 128 10.86 -8.68 -8.38
N ARG A 129 12.05 -8.14 -8.73
CA ARG A 129 13.25 -8.23 -7.89
C ARG A 129 13.07 -7.57 -6.53
N ARG A 130 12.43 -6.40 -6.48
CA ARG A 130 12.17 -5.68 -5.22
C ARG A 130 11.31 -6.51 -4.28
N ILE A 131 10.19 -7.03 -4.75
CA ILE A 131 9.29 -7.87 -3.94
C ILE A 131 9.96 -9.17 -3.51
N TRP A 132 10.71 -9.83 -4.42
CA TRP A 132 11.48 -11.01 -4.04
C TRP A 132 12.49 -10.70 -2.93
N ASN A 133 13.21 -9.57 -3.02
CA ASN A 133 14.13 -9.14 -1.99
C ASN A 133 13.45 -8.81 -0.66
N LEU A 134 12.24 -8.27 -0.67
CA LEU A 134 11.47 -8.08 0.56
C LEU A 134 11.21 -9.40 1.28
N TYR A 135 10.71 -10.43 0.59
CA TYR A 135 10.52 -11.75 1.20
C TYR A 135 11.84 -12.34 1.72
N ARG A 136 12.91 -12.26 0.93
CA ARG A 136 14.18 -12.93 1.26
C ARG A 136 15.02 -12.18 2.28
N LYS A 137 15.08 -10.84 2.18
CA LYS A 137 16.01 -10.01 2.98
C LYS A 137 15.33 -9.30 4.14
N ALA A 138 14.13 -8.74 3.93
CA ALA A 138 13.42 -8.03 4.98
C ALA A 138 12.66 -8.98 5.91
N GLU A 139 11.97 -10.00 5.33
CA GLU A 139 11.19 -10.97 6.10
C GLU A 139 11.97 -12.25 6.45
N GLY A 140 13.17 -12.46 5.91
CA GLY A 140 14.00 -13.65 6.19
C GLY A 140 13.35 -14.98 5.78
N MET A 141 12.36 -14.97 4.90
CA MET A 141 11.63 -16.19 4.52
C MET A 141 12.49 -17.18 3.76
N SER A 142 12.21 -18.48 3.92
CA SER A 142 12.82 -19.55 3.11
C SER A 142 12.45 -19.41 1.62
N VAL A 143 13.23 -19.97 0.71
CA VAL A 143 12.96 -19.93 -0.74
C VAL A 143 11.56 -20.49 -1.09
N PRO A 144 11.13 -21.67 -0.58
CA PRO A 144 9.80 -22.20 -0.87
C PRO A 144 8.68 -21.28 -0.41
N ASN A 145 8.80 -20.72 0.80
CA ASN A 145 7.80 -19.81 1.36
C ASN A 145 7.73 -18.48 0.57
N SER A 146 8.90 -17.93 0.20
CA SER A 146 8.97 -16.74 -0.65
C SER A 146 8.31 -16.98 -2.01
N ALA A 147 8.57 -18.13 -2.65
CA ALA A 147 7.98 -18.48 -3.93
C ALA A 147 6.44 -18.62 -3.84
N TRP A 148 5.95 -19.24 -2.76
CA TRP A 148 4.52 -19.37 -2.51
C TRP A 148 3.82 -18.00 -2.45
N HIS A 149 4.30 -17.09 -1.61
CA HIS A 149 3.71 -15.75 -1.50
C HIS A 149 3.88 -14.94 -2.80
N PHE A 150 5.03 -15.06 -3.45
CA PHE A 150 5.32 -14.37 -4.70
C PHE A 150 4.36 -14.75 -5.84
N CYS A 151 3.97 -16.02 -5.96
CA CYS A 151 2.99 -16.46 -6.96
C CYS A 151 1.64 -15.74 -6.76
N PHE A 152 1.13 -15.68 -5.53
CA PHE A 152 -0.13 -14.97 -5.25
C PHE A 152 -0.01 -13.47 -5.51
N TRP A 153 1.10 -12.86 -5.10
CA TRP A 153 1.37 -11.46 -5.36
C TRP A 153 1.38 -11.17 -6.87
N ALA A 154 2.06 -11.98 -7.67
CA ALA A 154 2.16 -11.80 -9.11
C ALA A 154 0.80 -11.88 -9.80
N VAL A 155 -0.03 -12.88 -9.46
CA VAL A 155 -1.38 -13.03 -10.00
C VAL A 155 -2.25 -11.80 -9.68
N ARG A 156 -2.21 -11.31 -8.44
CA ARG A 156 -2.98 -10.13 -8.01
C ARG A 156 -2.47 -8.84 -8.66
N ALA A 157 -1.15 -8.71 -8.82
CA ALA A 157 -0.56 -7.56 -9.51
C ALA A 157 -0.98 -7.48 -10.99
N VAL A 158 -1.12 -8.63 -11.66
CA VAL A 158 -1.66 -8.68 -13.04
C VAL A 158 -3.14 -8.31 -13.04
N LYS A 159 -3.98 -8.97 -12.23
CA LYS A 159 -5.43 -8.69 -12.15
C LYS A 159 -5.77 -7.22 -11.90
N ARG A 160 -4.97 -6.53 -11.08
CA ARG A 160 -5.16 -5.10 -10.78
C ARG A 160 -4.85 -4.19 -11.97
N ARG A 161 -4.05 -4.64 -12.93
CA ARG A 161 -3.66 -3.86 -14.12
C ARG A 161 -4.58 -4.05 -15.32
N VAL A 162 -5.28 -5.18 -15.37
CA VAL A 162 -6.33 -5.49 -16.34
C VAL A 162 -7.66 -4.91 -15.88
#